data_58495a53be0032821013cc746f769499
#
_entry.id   58495a53be0032821013cc746f769499
#
_cell.length_a   1.000
_cell.length_b   1.000
_cell.length_c   1.000
_cell.angle_alpha   90.00
_cell.angle_beta   90.00
_cell.angle_gamma   90.00
#
_symmetry.space_group_name_H-M   'P 1'
#
loop_
_entity.id
_entity.type
_entity.pdbx_description
1 polymer ?
#
loop_
_entity_poly.entity_id
_entity_poly.type
_entity_poly.pdbx_seq_one_letter_code
_entity_poly.pdbx_strand_id
1 'polypeptide(L)'
;MVWLAGAEAGVLFRKVGYTPHFAEYVEDPVTGDVVVVMADPHTRRSAYIYHPGKDRVIWEYKVPGNTITANPHIARVVLERMPGFKARPGDVVCADLDNRFIVVDRVRKVVKWSFRPSDAVWSHDFMPTGDFQEMLVTDYGNGYLRRITHEGKTVWGRNLGKGLAKLSRIYGHTPSRVHGNSFGGDVLAAVNQTIRGVYEISEESGSIKWQCPPPRGSSNCFFTLKAHSAVRLGLAELDGNLTVFNLEAGGGFVAVDRDCRPRWGLMKPLTAWGGREQYRPTRAGLFETTHVFTTPNGLLGLIDWDGPGYSTVYELKSLPQKTSLYWLLAWQRRASSRTEYLDPPIEAAEWGAVQFQAVNHGASRLHLELYTTQSPLPDVTDTSIWRKAQQISVEPGGTSEACISACSAIRVAASAEGETTYTVYVVNRA
;
A
#
# COMPACT_ATOMS: atom_id res chain seq x y z
N MET A 1 16.85 -6.47 7.51
CA MET A 1 16.71 -5.05 7.17
C MET A 1 16.54 -4.98 5.66
N VAL A 2 15.63 -4.16 5.18
CA VAL A 2 15.28 -4.08 3.76
C VAL A 2 15.26 -2.59 3.38
N TRP A 3 15.69 -2.26 2.16
CA TRP A 3 15.63 -0.89 1.64
C TRP A 3 14.42 -0.73 0.74
N LEU A 4 13.55 0.24 1.04
CA LEU A 4 12.36 0.58 0.28
C LEU A 4 12.43 2.05 -0.15
N ALA A 5 12.57 2.30 -1.44
CA ALA A 5 12.59 3.66 -1.99
C ALA A 5 13.59 4.61 -1.27
N GLY A 6 14.81 4.14 -1.03
CA GLY A 6 15.82 4.91 -0.30
C GLY A 6 15.61 5.01 1.21
N ALA A 7 14.59 4.38 1.74
CA ALA A 7 14.29 4.30 3.17
C ALA A 7 14.64 2.93 3.74
N GLU A 8 15.12 2.91 4.97
CA GLU A 8 15.33 1.68 5.71
C GLU A 8 14.00 1.12 6.21
N ALA A 9 13.74 -0.16 6.02
CA ALA A 9 12.52 -0.83 6.45
C ALA A 9 12.84 -2.10 7.26
N GLY A 10 12.00 -2.38 8.26
CA GLY A 10 11.98 -3.63 9.01
C GLY A 10 10.74 -4.45 8.69
N VAL A 11 10.83 -5.76 8.85
CA VAL A 11 9.65 -6.64 8.82
C VAL A 11 8.98 -6.58 10.17
N LEU A 12 7.73 -6.10 10.20
CA LEU A 12 6.89 -6.08 11.39
C LEU A 12 6.21 -7.43 11.60
N PHE A 13 5.67 -7.99 10.51
CA PHE A 13 4.93 -9.25 10.58
C PHE A 13 5.10 -10.04 9.27
N ARG A 14 5.42 -11.32 9.42
CA ARG A 14 5.46 -12.29 8.33
C ARG A 14 5.31 -13.68 8.91
N LYS A 15 4.14 -14.29 8.77
CA LYS A 15 3.87 -15.64 9.28
C LYS A 15 3.19 -16.48 8.20
N VAL A 16 3.65 -17.71 8.02
CA VAL A 16 3.03 -18.67 7.08
C VAL A 16 1.57 -18.90 7.47
N GLY A 17 0.70 -18.87 6.49
CA GLY A 17 -0.74 -19.01 6.67
C GLY A 17 -1.46 -17.74 7.13
N TYR A 18 -0.81 -16.58 7.02
CA TYR A 18 -1.41 -15.26 7.23
C TYR A 18 -1.18 -14.38 6.00
N THR A 19 -2.26 -13.81 5.49
CA THR A 19 -2.26 -12.87 4.36
C THR A 19 -3.02 -11.60 4.72
N PRO A 20 -2.48 -10.78 5.67
CA PRO A 20 -3.14 -9.53 6.03
C PRO A 20 -3.32 -8.65 4.81
N HIS A 21 -4.51 -8.04 4.72
CA HIS A 21 -4.90 -7.09 3.69
C HIS A 21 -5.17 -5.70 4.27
N PHE A 22 -5.24 -5.62 5.59
CA PHE A 22 -5.40 -4.43 6.38
C PHE A 22 -4.52 -4.51 7.62
N ALA A 23 -3.93 -3.40 8.03
CA ALA A 23 -3.26 -3.23 9.30
C ALA A 23 -3.44 -1.80 9.83
N GLU A 24 -3.62 -1.65 11.12
CA GLU A 24 -3.70 -0.38 11.81
C GLU A 24 -3.08 -0.51 13.20
N TYR A 25 -2.19 0.42 13.56
CA TYR A 25 -1.70 0.53 14.94
C TYR A 25 -2.74 1.19 15.81
N VAL A 26 -2.90 0.68 17.00
CA VAL A 26 -3.80 1.22 18.02
C VAL A 26 -3.22 1.02 19.41
N GLU A 27 -3.44 1.97 20.30
CA GLU A 27 -3.32 1.74 21.73
C GLU A 27 -4.55 0.96 22.19
N ASP A 28 -4.34 -0.28 22.63
CA ASP A 28 -5.41 -1.17 23.00
C ASP A 28 -6.10 -0.68 24.29
N PRO A 29 -7.37 -0.26 24.24
CA PRO A 29 -8.05 0.31 25.41
C PRO A 29 -8.27 -0.70 26.56
N VAL A 30 -8.01 -1.99 26.31
CA VAL A 30 -8.14 -3.05 27.33
C VAL A 30 -6.82 -3.27 28.09
N THR A 31 -5.70 -3.21 27.40
CA THR A 31 -4.38 -3.52 27.98
C THR A 31 -3.46 -2.32 28.10
N GLY A 32 -3.73 -1.22 27.38
CA GLY A 32 -2.82 -0.09 27.24
C GLY A 32 -1.60 -0.36 26.35
N ASP A 33 -1.48 -1.58 25.81
CA ASP A 33 -0.36 -1.94 24.93
C ASP A 33 -0.58 -1.37 23.52
N VAL A 34 0.49 -1.00 22.84
CA VAL A 34 0.45 -0.70 21.41
C VAL A 34 0.41 -2.00 20.61
N VAL A 35 -0.66 -2.20 19.88
CA VAL A 35 -0.91 -3.41 19.09
C VAL A 35 -1.21 -3.08 17.64
N VAL A 36 -1.18 -4.09 16.77
CA VAL A 36 -1.57 -3.98 15.36
C VAL A 36 -2.83 -4.81 15.13
N VAL A 37 -3.90 -4.15 14.72
CA VAL A 37 -5.14 -4.80 14.28
C VAL A 37 -5.00 -5.14 12.81
N MET A 38 -5.29 -6.37 12.44
CA MET A 38 -5.17 -6.85 11.06
C MET A 38 -6.43 -7.59 10.63
N ALA A 39 -6.68 -7.59 9.33
CA ALA A 39 -7.71 -8.39 8.70
C ALA A 39 -7.12 -9.20 7.54
N ASP A 40 -7.47 -10.47 7.48
CA ASP A 40 -7.03 -11.44 6.48
C ASP A 40 -8.24 -12.06 5.78
N PRO A 41 -8.61 -11.56 4.59
CA PRO A 41 -9.75 -12.08 3.85
C PRO A 41 -9.44 -13.36 3.08
N HIS A 42 -8.18 -13.70 2.85
CA HIS A 42 -7.81 -14.74 1.88
C HIS A 42 -7.48 -16.08 2.54
N THR A 43 -6.53 -16.11 3.47
CA THR A 43 -6.01 -17.36 4.03
C THR A 43 -6.68 -17.72 5.34
N ARG A 44 -6.64 -16.83 6.32
CA ARG A 44 -7.23 -17.06 7.64
C ARG A 44 -8.73 -16.79 7.71
N ARG A 45 -9.21 -15.86 6.89
CA ARG A 45 -10.60 -15.35 6.92
C ARG A 45 -10.96 -14.87 8.32
N SER A 46 -10.06 -14.08 8.90
CA SER A 46 -10.17 -13.65 10.29
C SER A 46 -9.70 -12.21 10.48
N ALA A 47 -10.27 -11.56 11.50
CA ALA A 47 -9.69 -10.38 12.13
C ALA A 47 -8.82 -10.83 13.30
N TYR A 48 -7.66 -10.21 13.47
CA TYR A 48 -6.77 -10.55 14.56
C TYR A 48 -6.00 -9.35 15.09
N ILE A 49 -5.55 -9.46 16.34
CA ILE A 49 -4.72 -8.46 17.00
C ILE A 49 -3.34 -9.08 17.25
N TYR A 50 -2.33 -8.44 16.72
CA TYR A 50 -0.93 -8.81 16.87
C TYR A 50 -0.23 -7.86 17.83
N HIS A 51 0.55 -8.41 18.74
CA HIS A 51 1.35 -7.65 19.68
C HIS A 51 2.82 -7.66 19.23
N PRO A 52 3.35 -6.55 18.68
CA PRO A 52 4.71 -6.53 18.15
C PRO A 52 5.79 -6.86 19.20
N GLY A 53 5.71 -6.29 20.39
CA GLY A 53 6.68 -6.54 21.46
C GLY A 53 6.70 -7.97 22.01
N LYS A 54 5.65 -8.77 21.77
CA LYS A 54 5.56 -10.18 22.16
C LYS A 54 5.67 -11.14 20.97
N ASP A 55 5.79 -10.63 19.76
CA ASP A 55 5.78 -11.35 18.46
C ASP A 55 4.69 -12.43 18.37
N ARG A 56 3.48 -12.11 18.79
CA ARG A 56 2.37 -13.07 18.76
C ARG A 56 1.02 -12.46 18.47
N VAL A 57 0.14 -13.23 17.83
CA VAL A 57 -1.28 -12.95 17.74
C VAL A 57 -1.89 -13.19 19.11
N ILE A 58 -2.48 -12.14 19.71
CA ILE A 58 -3.07 -12.19 21.07
C ILE A 58 -4.57 -12.37 21.05
N TRP A 59 -5.20 -12.12 19.89
CA TRP A 59 -6.63 -12.31 19.68
C TRP A 59 -6.90 -12.62 18.20
N GLU A 60 -7.86 -13.49 17.94
CA GLU A 60 -8.31 -13.81 16.59
C GLU A 60 -9.82 -14.13 16.63
N TYR A 61 -10.53 -13.62 15.62
CA TYR A 61 -11.94 -13.91 15.37
C TYR A 61 -12.11 -14.34 13.91
N LYS A 62 -12.60 -15.55 13.70
CA LYS A 62 -13.01 -16.04 12.38
C LYS A 62 -14.44 -15.63 12.11
N VAL A 63 -14.69 -14.92 11.02
CA VAL A 63 -16.04 -14.54 10.63
C VAL A 63 -16.83 -15.80 10.29
N PRO A 64 -17.98 -16.06 10.94
CA PRO A 64 -18.80 -17.22 10.64
C PRO A 64 -19.37 -17.15 9.22
N GLY A 65 -19.17 -18.18 8.44
CA GLY A 65 -19.72 -18.32 7.09
C GLY A 65 -18.86 -19.25 6.24
N ASN A 66 -19.53 -20.04 5.42
CA ASN A 66 -18.87 -20.99 4.49
C ASN A 66 -18.71 -20.40 3.08
N THR A 67 -19.08 -19.15 2.87
CA THR A 67 -19.00 -18.53 1.54
C THR A 67 -17.64 -17.86 1.35
N ILE A 68 -17.13 -17.88 0.14
CA ILE A 68 -15.89 -17.19 -0.28
C ILE A 68 -15.99 -15.68 -0.03
N THR A 69 -17.19 -15.17 0.17
CA THR A 69 -17.52 -13.76 0.33
C THR A 69 -17.60 -13.27 1.79
N ALA A 70 -17.67 -14.17 2.78
CA ALA A 70 -17.74 -13.81 4.21
C ALA A 70 -16.34 -13.69 4.82
N ASN A 71 -15.54 -12.73 4.34
CA ASN A 71 -14.15 -12.57 4.76
C ASN A 71 -13.91 -11.15 5.27
N PRO A 72 -13.33 -10.97 6.47
CA PRO A 72 -13.06 -9.63 7.01
C PRO A 72 -11.98 -8.94 6.18
N HIS A 73 -12.39 -7.89 5.50
CA HIS A 73 -11.49 -7.08 4.67
C HIS A 73 -10.80 -5.98 5.49
N ILE A 74 -11.51 -5.52 6.50
CA ILE A 74 -11.08 -4.49 7.46
C ILE A 74 -11.43 -4.94 8.86
N ALA A 75 -10.58 -4.59 9.81
CA ALA A 75 -10.84 -4.74 11.24
C ALA A 75 -10.29 -3.55 12.02
N ARG A 76 -11.07 -3.00 12.95
CA ARG A 76 -10.64 -1.91 13.81
C ARG A 76 -11.05 -2.17 15.27
N VAL A 77 -10.22 -1.75 16.20
CA VAL A 77 -10.60 -1.76 17.61
C VAL A 77 -11.45 -0.53 17.93
N VAL A 78 -12.54 -0.74 18.65
CA VAL A 78 -13.37 0.32 19.20
C VAL A 78 -12.64 0.96 20.38
N LEU A 79 -12.37 2.25 20.30
CA LEU A 79 -11.61 2.98 21.34
C LEU A 79 -12.51 3.55 22.41
N GLU A 80 -13.71 3.98 22.05
CA GLU A 80 -14.69 4.56 22.94
C GLU A 80 -16.03 3.83 22.86
N ARG A 81 -16.88 4.08 23.85
CA ARG A 81 -18.19 3.44 23.92
C ARG A 81 -19.13 3.99 22.83
N MET A 82 -19.75 3.08 22.09
CA MET A 82 -20.77 3.39 21.07
C MET A 82 -22.09 2.67 21.43
N PRO A 83 -22.95 3.27 22.27
CA PRO A 83 -24.12 2.58 22.84
C PRO A 83 -25.08 2.05 21.78
N GLY A 84 -25.40 2.83 20.74
CA GLY A 84 -26.29 2.43 19.65
C GLY A 84 -25.80 1.19 18.92
N PHE A 85 -24.50 1.06 18.72
CA PHE A 85 -23.86 -0.10 18.10
C PHE A 85 -23.56 -1.23 19.10
N LYS A 86 -23.96 -1.08 20.36
CA LYS A 86 -23.64 -2.01 21.47
C LYS A 86 -22.12 -2.24 21.67
N ALA A 87 -21.31 -1.34 21.14
CA ALA A 87 -19.86 -1.46 21.18
C ALA A 87 -19.27 -0.83 22.46
N ARG A 88 -18.22 -1.47 23.00
CA ARG A 88 -17.44 -1.02 24.15
C ARG A 88 -15.97 -0.89 23.75
N PRO A 89 -15.18 -0.10 24.48
CA PRO A 89 -13.74 -0.08 24.28
C PRO A 89 -13.16 -1.50 24.26
N GLY A 90 -12.35 -1.79 23.25
CA GLY A 90 -11.75 -3.10 23.01
C GLY A 90 -12.54 -4.05 22.12
N ASP A 91 -13.84 -3.84 21.88
CA ASP A 91 -14.57 -4.59 20.85
C ASP A 91 -13.96 -4.35 19.47
N VAL A 92 -14.23 -5.25 18.54
CA VAL A 92 -13.68 -5.16 17.17
C VAL A 92 -14.80 -4.96 16.16
N VAL A 93 -14.67 -3.96 15.31
CA VAL A 93 -15.55 -3.79 14.15
C VAL A 93 -14.89 -4.41 12.93
N CYS A 94 -15.67 -5.11 12.11
CA CYS A 94 -15.22 -5.72 10.87
C CYS A 94 -16.18 -5.40 9.72
N ALA A 95 -15.64 -5.14 8.55
CA ALA A 95 -16.36 -5.11 7.30
C ALA A 95 -16.01 -6.37 6.50
N ASP A 96 -17.00 -7.11 6.07
CA ASP A 96 -16.82 -8.28 5.22
C ASP A 96 -17.36 -8.03 3.79
N LEU A 97 -16.84 -8.78 2.84
CA LEU A 97 -17.23 -8.67 1.44
C LEU A 97 -18.68 -9.09 1.16
N ASP A 98 -19.36 -9.68 2.13
CA ASP A 98 -20.77 -10.09 2.04
C ASP A 98 -21.74 -8.96 2.38
N ASN A 99 -21.30 -7.70 2.24
CA ASN A 99 -22.06 -6.48 2.52
C ASN A 99 -22.48 -6.34 3.98
N ARG A 100 -21.72 -6.92 4.89
CA ARG A 100 -22.08 -6.93 6.29
C ARG A 100 -21.03 -6.21 7.13
N PHE A 101 -21.53 -5.33 7.99
CA PHE A 101 -20.76 -4.68 9.04
C PHE A 101 -21.12 -5.31 10.37
N ILE A 102 -20.13 -5.66 11.18
CA ILE A 102 -20.35 -6.33 12.46
C ILE A 102 -19.53 -5.69 13.57
N VAL A 103 -20.08 -5.70 14.78
CA VAL A 103 -19.36 -5.42 16.03
C VAL A 103 -19.22 -6.73 16.79
N VAL A 104 -17.99 -7.10 17.10
CA VAL A 104 -17.66 -8.35 17.79
C VAL A 104 -17.23 -8.07 19.21
N ASP A 105 -17.86 -8.74 20.18
CA ASP A 105 -17.41 -8.76 21.58
C ASP A 105 -16.02 -9.41 21.64
N ARG A 106 -15.02 -8.66 22.12
CA ARG A 106 -13.65 -9.14 22.15
C ARG A 106 -13.44 -10.34 23.04
N VAL A 107 -14.13 -10.40 24.19
CA VAL A 107 -13.95 -11.47 25.17
C VAL A 107 -14.72 -12.72 24.78
N ARG A 108 -16.00 -12.55 24.45
CA ARG A 108 -16.90 -13.66 24.12
C ARG A 108 -16.78 -14.15 22.69
N LYS A 109 -16.19 -13.34 21.80
CA LYS A 109 -16.08 -13.61 20.36
C LYS A 109 -17.44 -13.85 19.70
N VAL A 110 -18.44 -13.07 20.09
CA VAL A 110 -19.80 -13.10 19.51
C VAL A 110 -20.14 -11.77 18.87
N VAL A 111 -20.96 -11.79 17.82
CA VAL A 111 -21.49 -10.60 17.18
C VAL A 111 -22.52 -9.94 18.08
N LYS A 112 -22.31 -8.68 18.44
CA LYS A 112 -23.19 -7.87 19.30
C LYS A 112 -24.14 -7.00 18.49
N TRP A 113 -23.68 -6.57 17.33
CA TRP A 113 -24.44 -5.76 16.41
C TRP A 113 -24.03 -6.11 14.97
N SER A 114 -24.96 -6.04 14.04
CA SER A 114 -24.68 -6.21 12.62
C SER A 114 -25.64 -5.40 11.78
N PHE A 115 -25.16 -4.93 10.64
CA PHE A 115 -25.94 -4.23 9.64
C PHE A 115 -25.53 -4.66 8.24
N ARG A 116 -26.52 -4.80 7.35
CA ARG A 116 -26.31 -5.09 5.94
C ARG A 116 -27.11 -4.06 5.14
N PRO A 117 -26.46 -3.11 4.44
CA PRO A 117 -27.17 -2.21 3.55
C PRO A 117 -27.86 -3.02 2.43
N SER A 118 -29.15 -2.76 2.20
CA SER A 118 -29.95 -3.52 1.22
C SER A 118 -29.52 -3.26 -0.24
N ASP A 119 -28.91 -2.10 -0.48
CA ASP A 119 -28.48 -1.62 -1.80
C ASP A 119 -26.98 -1.67 -2.00
N ALA A 120 -26.19 -2.09 -0.99
CA ALA A 120 -24.74 -2.22 -1.14
C ALA A 120 -24.40 -3.45 -1.97
N VAL A 121 -23.46 -3.27 -2.91
CA VAL A 121 -22.97 -4.36 -3.75
C VAL A 121 -21.73 -5.01 -3.13
N TRP A 122 -20.92 -4.22 -2.40
CA TRP A 122 -19.68 -4.73 -1.85
C TRP A 122 -19.17 -3.81 -0.74
N SER A 123 -19.56 -4.07 0.49
CA SER A 123 -19.08 -3.32 1.67
C SER A 123 -17.60 -3.60 1.90
N HIS A 124 -16.79 -2.55 2.00
CA HIS A 124 -15.35 -2.71 2.05
C HIS A 124 -14.71 -2.18 3.33
N ASP A 125 -15.08 -0.99 3.78
CA ASP A 125 -14.55 -0.40 5.01
C ASP A 125 -15.65 0.11 5.94
N PHE A 126 -15.36 0.09 7.21
CA PHE A 126 -16.27 0.43 8.28
C PHE A 126 -15.50 1.12 9.42
N MET A 127 -15.71 2.41 9.59
CA MET A 127 -14.93 3.23 10.51
C MET A 127 -15.84 4.05 11.42
N PRO A 128 -15.69 4.00 12.77
CA PRO A 128 -16.38 4.91 13.68
C PRO A 128 -16.16 6.37 13.32
N THR A 129 -17.16 7.23 13.47
CA THR A 129 -17.00 8.70 13.39
C THR A 129 -16.11 9.21 14.55
N GLY A 130 -15.53 10.42 14.40
CA GLY A 130 -14.65 10.98 15.40
C GLY A 130 -15.29 11.19 16.76
N ASP A 131 -16.61 11.41 16.78
CA ASP A 131 -17.44 11.51 17.99
C ASP A 131 -17.97 10.17 18.51
N PHE A 132 -17.65 9.06 17.83
CA PHE A 132 -18.11 7.70 18.15
C PHE A 132 -19.63 7.52 18.23
N GLN A 133 -20.40 8.37 17.59
CA GLN A 133 -21.87 8.29 17.57
C GLN A 133 -22.39 7.52 16.34
N GLU A 134 -21.69 7.56 15.25
CA GLU A 134 -22.08 7.02 13.96
C GLU A 134 -20.92 6.27 13.30
N MET A 135 -21.17 5.76 12.09
CA MET A 135 -20.15 5.05 11.31
C MET A 135 -20.05 5.59 9.89
N LEU A 136 -18.83 5.67 9.40
CA LEU A 136 -18.56 5.81 7.97
C LEU A 136 -18.45 4.41 7.35
N VAL A 137 -19.15 4.19 6.25
CA VAL A 137 -19.15 2.91 5.55
C VAL A 137 -18.88 3.11 4.07
N THR A 138 -18.09 2.21 3.46
CA THR A 138 -17.83 2.23 2.03
C THR A 138 -18.56 1.09 1.32
N ASP A 139 -19.13 1.40 0.16
CA ASP A 139 -19.65 0.43 -0.79
C ASP A 139 -18.77 0.43 -2.03
N TYR A 140 -17.92 -0.56 -2.14
CA TYR A 140 -16.94 -0.68 -3.20
C TYR A 140 -17.57 -0.84 -4.58
N GLY A 141 -18.63 -1.64 -4.68
CA GLY A 141 -19.29 -1.94 -5.94
C GLY A 141 -20.06 -0.76 -6.53
N ASN A 142 -20.74 0.02 -5.69
CA ASN A 142 -21.50 1.21 -6.10
C ASN A 142 -20.71 2.51 -5.95
N GLY A 143 -19.61 2.51 -5.19
CA GLY A 143 -18.76 3.68 -4.97
C GLY A 143 -19.34 4.71 -4.00
N TYR A 144 -20.22 4.32 -3.11
CA TYR A 144 -20.79 5.22 -2.10
C TYR A 144 -20.00 5.19 -0.79
N LEU A 145 -19.64 6.39 -0.32
CA LEU A 145 -19.31 6.65 1.08
C LEU A 145 -20.56 7.14 1.78
N ARG A 146 -20.91 6.55 2.91
CA ARG A 146 -22.09 6.93 3.71
C ARG A 146 -21.69 7.11 5.17
N ARG A 147 -22.31 8.10 5.82
CA ARG A 147 -22.38 8.20 7.28
C ARG A 147 -23.72 7.63 7.72
N ILE A 148 -23.71 6.66 8.61
CA ILE A 148 -24.90 5.92 9.04
C ILE A 148 -25.06 5.93 10.56
N THR A 149 -26.33 5.95 11.01
CA THR A 149 -26.70 5.72 12.40
C THR A 149 -26.63 4.22 12.75
N HIS A 150 -26.81 3.90 14.01
CA HIS A 150 -26.87 2.50 14.47
C HIS A 150 -28.11 1.73 14.01
N GLU A 151 -29.19 2.42 13.58
CA GLU A 151 -30.34 1.82 12.90
C GLU A 151 -30.08 1.60 11.40
N GLY A 152 -28.90 1.99 10.89
CA GLY A 152 -28.56 1.91 9.48
C GLY A 152 -29.15 3.05 8.63
N LYS A 153 -29.69 4.09 9.25
CA LYS A 153 -30.18 5.28 8.53
C LYS A 153 -29.01 6.09 8.01
N THR A 154 -29.01 6.39 6.72
CA THR A 154 -28.02 7.27 6.11
C THR A 154 -28.24 8.73 6.54
N VAL A 155 -27.24 9.32 7.17
CA VAL A 155 -27.20 10.75 7.52
C VAL A 155 -26.83 11.58 6.29
N TRP A 156 -25.75 11.15 5.61
CA TRP A 156 -25.40 11.64 4.27
C TRP A 156 -24.73 10.54 3.46
N GLY A 157 -24.75 10.69 2.14
CA GLY A 157 -24.08 9.81 1.19
C GLY A 157 -23.39 10.57 0.08
N ARG A 158 -22.21 10.09 -0.31
CA ARG A 158 -21.41 10.66 -1.40
C ARG A 158 -20.98 9.57 -2.36
N ASN A 159 -21.28 9.72 -3.64
CA ASN A 159 -20.74 8.84 -4.67
C ASN A 159 -19.34 9.36 -5.07
N LEU A 160 -18.32 8.52 -4.85
CA LEU A 160 -16.92 8.78 -5.21
C LEU A 160 -16.47 7.93 -6.40
N GLY A 161 -17.38 7.09 -6.92
CA GLY A 161 -17.10 6.16 -8.02
C GLY A 161 -16.78 4.74 -7.55
N LYS A 162 -17.05 3.78 -8.43
CA LYS A 162 -16.78 2.34 -8.18
C LYS A 162 -15.33 2.10 -7.78
N GLY A 163 -15.14 1.18 -6.87
CA GLY A 163 -13.83 0.86 -6.32
C GLY A 163 -13.47 1.71 -5.10
N LEU A 164 -14.47 2.28 -4.41
CA LEU A 164 -14.25 2.94 -3.14
C LEU A 164 -13.79 1.91 -2.09
N ALA A 165 -12.50 1.95 -1.79
CA ALA A 165 -11.85 0.94 -0.98
C ALA A 165 -11.76 1.34 0.49
N LYS A 166 -10.61 1.82 0.94
CA LYS A 166 -10.33 2.01 2.36
C LYS A 166 -10.38 3.47 2.78
N LEU A 167 -10.78 3.66 4.03
CA LEU A 167 -10.79 4.93 4.73
C LEU A 167 -9.61 5.01 5.70
N SER A 168 -9.10 6.21 5.93
CA SER A 168 -8.18 6.48 7.03
C SER A 168 -8.42 7.86 7.62
N ARG A 169 -8.27 8.01 8.92
CA ARG A 169 -8.33 9.32 9.58
C ARG A 169 -7.06 10.10 9.31
N ILE A 170 -7.22 11.40 9.11
CA ILE A 170 -6.08 12.32 8.99
C ILE A 170 -5.49 12.57 10.37
N TYR A 171 -6.36 12.79 11.35
CA TYR A 171 -5.99 12.86 12.77
C TYR A 171 -6.36 11.53 13.42
N GLY A 172 -5.48 10.53 13.30
CA GLY A 172 -5.80 9.19 13.75
C GLY A 172 -5.70 9.01 15.27
N HIS A 173 -6.47 8.08 15.81
CA HIS A 173 -6.29 7.50 17.14
C HIS A 173 -5.08 6.56 17.21
N THR A 174 -4.22 6.57 16.17
CA THR A 174 -2.95 5.87 16.22
C THR A 174 -2.06 6.54 17.28
N PRO A 175 -1.26 5.80 18.03
CA PRO A 175 -0.33 6.35 19.01
C PRO A 175 0.78 7.20 18.38
N SER A 176 0.72 7.49 17.09
CA SER A 176 1.64 8.35 16.39
C SER A 176 1.53 9.81 16.90
N ARG A 177 2.66 10.38 17.28
CA ARG A 177 2.75 11.78 17.70
C ARG A 177 2.86 12.75 16.53
N VAL A 178 3.03 12.25 15.32
CA VAL A 178 3.26 13.05 14.11
C VAL A 178 2.16 12.74 13.11
N HIS A 179 1.14 13.58 13.11
CA HIS A 179 0.08 13.53 12.10
C HIS A 179 0.31 14.63 11.06
N GLY A 180 0.06 14.33 9.80
CA GLY A 180 0.02 15.34 8.76
C GLY A 180 -1.19 16.27 8.95
N ASN A 181 -1.03 17.55 8.60
CA ASN A 181 -2.14 18.49 8.67
C ASN A 181 -3.21 18.16 7.62
N SER A 182 -4.46 18.38 7.98
CA SER A 182 -5.60 18.31 7.08
C SER A 182 -5.54 19.43 6.03
N PHE A 183 -6.09 19.18 4.86
CA PHE A 183 -6.39 20.22 3.87
C PHE A 183 -7.83 20.75 4.00
N GLY A 184 -8.48 20.44 5.12
CA GLY A 184 -9.80 20.91 5.50
C GLY A 184 -10.84 19.81 5.68
N GLY A 185 -10.44 18.53 5.55
CA GLY A 185 -11.27 17.37 5.82
C GLY A 185 -10.79 16.54 7.02
N ASP A 186 -11.44 15.42 7.26
CA ASP A 186 -11.20 14.58 8.43
C ASP A 186 -10.74 13.17 8.03
N VAL A 187 -11.14 12.73 6.84
CA VAL A 187 -10.98 11.35 6.38
C VAL A 187 -10.45 11.31 4.96
N LEU A 188 -9.49 10.45 4.72
CA LEU A 188 -9.04 10.06 3.38
C LEU A 188 -9.83 8.85 2.90
N ALA A 189 -10.32 8.91 1.66
CA ALA A 189 -10.99 7.80 0.97
C ALA A 189 -10.23 7.48 -0.31
N ALA A 190 -9.82 6.22 -0.47
CA ALA A 190 -9.11 5.73 -1.65
C ALA A 190 -10.06 5.05 -2.63
N VAL A 191 -9.94 5.35 -3.93
CA VAL A 191 -10.77 4.82 -5.02
C VAL A 191 -9.91 4.20 -6.10
N ASN A 192 -10.17 2.94 -6.45
CA ASN A 192 -9.30 2.19 -7.33
C ASN A 192 -9.86 1.78 -8.70
N GLN A 193 -11.13 2.07 -9.01
CA GLN A 193 -11.72 1.62 -10.28
C GLN A 193 -12.12 2.72 -11.26
N THR A 194 -13.15 3.53 -10.96
CA THR A 194 -13.75 4.46 -11.93
C THR A 194 -13.10 5.83 -11.98
N ILE A 195 -12.89 6.42 -10.82
CA ILE A 195 -12.15 7.67 -10.65
C ILE A 195 -10.99 7.31 -9.73
N ARG A 196 -9.91 6.91 -10.32
CA ARG A 196 -8.74 6.45 -9.57
C ARG A 196 -8.13 7.60 -8.81
N GLY A 197 -8.05 7.50 -7.48
CA GLY A 197 -7.52 8.58 -6.70
C GLY A 197 -7.79 8.52 -5.21
N VAL A 198 -7.44 9.60 -4.55
CA VAL A 198 -7.63 9.80 -3.11
C VAL A 198 -8.40 11.09 -2.89
N TYR A 199 -9.38 11.02 -2.00
CA TYR A 199 -10.24 12.13 -1.61
C TYR A 199 -10.07 12.41 -0.13
N GLU A 200 -9.97 13.68 0.22
CA GLU A 200 -10.09 14.15 1.60
C GLU A 200 -11.49 14.72 1.80
N ILE A 201 -12.20 14.22 2.79
CA ILE A 201 -13.64 14.43 2.96
C ILE A 201 -13.92 14.92 4.37
N SER A 202 -14.82 15.89 4.49
CA SER A 202 -15.39 16.28 5.78
C SER A 202 -16.32 15.20 6.30
N GLU A 203 -16.08 14.72 7.50
CA GLU A 203 -16.93 13.71 8.15
C GLU A 203 -18.32 14.25 8.49
N GLU A 204 -18.40 15.54 8.82
CA GLU A 204 -19.66 16.19 9.15
C GLU A 204 -20.61 16.31 7.95
N SER A 205 -20.10 16.81 6.81
CA SER A 205 -20.94 17.20 5.66
C SER A 205 -20.83 16.26 4.45
N GLY A 206 -19.86 15.34 4.44
CA GLY A 206 -19.53 14.53 3.26
C GLY A 206 -18.93 15.36 2.10
N SER A 207 -18.55 16.64 2.33
CA SER A 207 -17.99 17.48 1.28
C SER A 207 -16.52 17.12 1.00
N ILE A 208 -16.16 17.08 -0.29
CA ILE A 208 -14.77 16.90 -0.72
C ILE A 208 -14.01 18.20 -0.48
N LYS A 209 -12.95 18.15 0.31
CA LYS A 209 -12.07 19.25 0.64
C LYS A 209 -10.80 19.27 -0.19
N TRP A 210 -10.34 18.10 -0.59
CA TRP A 210 -9.17 17.93 -1.46
C TRP A 210 -9.31 16.60 -2.23
N GLN A 211 -8.70 16.54 -3.41
CA GLN A 211 -8.61 15.31 -4.18
C GLN A 211 -7.34 15.25 -5.01
N CYS A 212 -6.85 14.05 -5.21
CA CYS A 212 -5.74 13.74 -6.09
C CYS A 212 -6.08 12.51 -6.95
N PRO A 213 -6.09 12.60 -8.30
CA PRO A 213 -5.76 13.79 -9.10
C PRO A 213 -6.84 14.86 -9.04
N PRO A 214 -6.51 16.12 -9.36
CA PRO A 214 -7.50 17.19 -9.45
C PRO A 214 -8.52 16.91 -10.58
N PRO A 215 -9.74 17.49 -10.53
CA PRO A 215 -10.87 17.15 -11.41
C PRO A 215 -10.62 17.34 -12.91
N ARG A 216 -9.61 18.09 -13.32
CA ARG A 216 -9.28 18.36 -14.72
C ARG A 216 -7.84 17.96 -15.02
N GLY A 217 -7.73 16.78 -15.62
CA GLY A 217 -6.73 16.44 -16.62
C GLY A 217 -5.27 16.76 -16.33
N SER A 218 -4.63 16.07 -15.40
CA SER A 218 -3.22 15.80 -15.62
C SER A 218 -3.12 14.46 -16.33
N SER A 219 -2.51 14.46 -17.51
CA SER A 219 -2.11 13.28 -18.24
C SER A 219 -0.99 12.50 -17.56
N ASN A 220 -0.72 12.77 -16.30
CA ASN A 220 0.28 12.09 -15.50
C ASN A 220 -0.14 10.65 -15.28
N CYS A 221 0.59 9.74 -15.88
CA CYS A 221 0.39 8.29 -15.80
C CYS A 221 0.35 7.72 -14.36
N PHE A 222 0.85 8.44 -13.36
CA PHE A 222 0.74 8.11 -11.95
C PHE A 222 -0.70 7.92 -11.48
N PHE A 223 -1.65 8.63 -12.05
CA PHE A 223 -3.04 8.63 -11.63
C PHE A 223 -3.90 7.59 -12.32
N THR A 224 -3.32 6.79 -13.19
CA THR A 224 -4.01 5.60 -13.70
C THR A 224 -3.91 4.43 -12.73
N LEU A 225 -3.18 4.55 -11.65
CA LEU A 225 -2.89 3.51 -10.70
C LEU A 225 -3.98 3.40 -9.64
N LYS A 226 -4.31 2.17 -9.23
CA LYS A 226 -5.40 1.85 -8.32
C LYS A 226 -5.01 2.16 -6.87
N ALA A 227 -5.44 3.30 -6.33
CA ALA A 227 -5.27 3.60 -4.91
C ALA A 227 -6.24 2.78 -4.07
N HIS A 228 -5.75 1.91 -3.21
CA HIS A 228 -6.58 1.05 -2.36
C HIS A 228 -6.64 1.52 -0.91
N SER A 229 -5.63 2.24 -0.45
CA SER A 229 -5.58 2.92 0.84
C SER A 229 -4.71 4.17 0.76
N ALA A 230 -4.89 5.09 1.68
CA ALA A 230 -4.10 6.30 1.77
C ALA A 230 -3.90 6.71 3.23
N VAL A 231 -2.80 7.40 3.53
CA VAL A 231 -2.52 8.01 4.84
C VAL A 231 -1.95 9.40 4.66
N ARG A 232 -2.11 10.26 5.67
CA ARG A 232 -1.47 11.57 5.74
C ARG A 232 -0.27 11.52 6.67
N LEU A 233 0.89 11.89 6.16
CA LEU A 233 2.13 11.97 6.93
C LEU A 233 2.58 13.43 7.05
N GLY A 234 2.93 13.84 8.26
CA GLY A 234 3.54 15.14 8.54
C GLY A 234 5.05 15.01 8.58
N LEU A 235 5.70 15.11 7.44
CA LEU A 235 7.13 14.90 7.29
C LEU A 235 7.83 16.23 7.05
N ALA A 236 8.33 16.85 8.12
CA ALA A 236 9.03 18.13 8.03
C ALA A 236 10.25 18.07 7.08
N GLU A 237 10.91 16.91 7.00
CA GLU A 237 12.08 16.69 6.14
C GLU A 237 11.73 16.64 4.64
N LEU A 238 10.47 16.42 4.29
CA LEU A 238 9.99 16.34 2.90
C LEU A 238 9.01 17.47 2.55
N ASP A 239 9.28 18.70 3.04
CA ASP A 239 8.47 19.89 2.79
C ASP A 239 7.01 19.83 3.27
N GLY A 240 6.72 19.06 4.31
CA GLY A 240 5.44 19.18 5.02
C GLY A 240 4.50 17.99 4.86
N ASN A 241 3.24 18.27 4.58
CA ASN A 241 2.17 17.27 4.57
C ASN A 241 2.12 16.48 3.27
N LEU A 242 2.44 15.20 3.33
CA LEU A 242 2.33 14.30 2.19
C LEU A 242 1.13 13.36 2.35
N THR A 243 0.40 13.14 1.27
CA THR A 243 -0.56 12.04 1.17
C THR A 243 0.14 10.86 0.52
N VAL A 244 0.28 9.77 1.26
CA VAL A 244 0.85 8.53 0.75
C VAL A 244 -0.28 7.58 0.44
N PHE A 245 -0.30 7.01 -0.75
CA PHE A 245 -1.25 5.96 -1.13
C PHE A 245 -0.56 4.81 -1.83
N ASN A 246 -1.08 3.62 -1.61
CA ASN A 246 -0.58 2.43 -2.27
C ASN A 246 -1.12 2.31 -3.70
N LEU A 247 -0.40 1.52 -4.48
CA LEU A 247 -0.69 1.24 -5.88
C LEU A 247 -0.99 -0.26 -6.04
N GLU A 248 -2.26 -0.64 -5.82
CA GLU A 248 -2.68 -2.05 -5.71
C GLU A 248 -2.25 -2.89 -6.93
N ALA A 249 -2.57 -2.46 -8.13
CA ALA A 249 -2.35 -3.29 -9.32
C ALA A 249 -0.92 -3.25 -9.89
N GLY A 250 -0.02 -2.49 -9.29
CA GLY A 250 1.35 -2.35 -9.80
C GLY A 250 2.41 -2.54 -8.74
N GLY A 251 1.98 -2.72 -7.51
CA GLY A 251 2.86 -2.76 -6.35
C GLY A 251 3.56 -1.42 -6.10
N GLY A 252 3.71 -1.09 -4.83
CA GLY A 252 4.37 0.12 -4.41
C GLY A 252 3.44 1.17 -3.82
N PHE A 253 3.97 2.36 -3.68
CA PHE A 253 3.27 3.50 -3.10
C PHE A 253 3.82 4.80 -3.69
N VAL A 254 3.04 5.85 -3.63
CA VAL A 254 3.48 7.20 -3.97
C VAL A 254 3.03 8.19 -2.90
N ALA A 255 3.92 9.11 -2.55
CA ALA A 255 3.67 10.24 -1.69
C ALA A 255 3.55 11.50 -2.54
N VAL A 256 2.46 12.23 -2.39
CA VAL A 256 2.18 13.45 -3.13
C VAL A 256 1.99 14.63 -2.17
N ASP A 257 2.33 15.82 -2.62
CA ASP A 257 2.05 17.07 -1.91
C ASP A 257 0.58 17.51 -2.07
N ARG A 258 0.24 18.70 -1.53
CA ARG A 258 -1.09 19.28 -1.65
C ARG A 258 -1.53 19.52 -3.10
N ASP A 259 -0.59 19.85 -3.97
CA ASP A 259 -0.84 20.09 -5.40
C ASP A 259 -0.87 18.79 -6.21
N CYS A 260 -0.83 17.64 -5.52
CA CYS A 260 -0.82 16.31 -6.15
C CYS A 260 0.47 16.01 -6.95
N ARG A 261 1.56 16.69 -6.64
CA ARG A 261 2.87 16.43 -7.26
C ARG A 261 3.56 15.30 -6.52
N PRO A 262 4.04 14.27 -7.23
CA PRO A 262 4.81 13.20 -6.61
C PRO A 262 6.09 13.75 -5.98
N ARG A 263 6.34 13.36 -4.73
CA ARG A 263 7.54 13.77 -3.98
C ARG A 263 8.42 12.59 -3.63
N TRP A 264 7.81 11.45 -3.35
CA TRP A 264 8.52 10.25 -2.97
C TRP A 264 7.67 9.04 -3.31
N GLY A 265 8.30 7.91 -3.59
CA GLY A 265 7.55 6.67 -3.81
C GLY A 265 8.40 5.55 -4.39
N LEU A 266 7.78 4.39 -4.41
CA LEU A 266 8.26 3.17 -5.01
C LEU A 266 7.21 2.66 -5.99
N MET A 267 7.56 2.57 -7.27
CA MET A 267 6.63 2.18 -8.33
C MET A 267 7.24 1.13 -9.25
N LYS A 268 6.42 0.36 -9.91
CA LYS A 268 6.84 -0.50 -11.03
C LYS A 268 6.88 0.28 -12.34
N PRO A 269 7.74 -0.09 -13.28
CA PRO A 269 7.72 0.46 -14.64
C PRO A 269 6.35 0.25 -15.30
N LEU A 270 5.86 1.27 -16.01
CA LEU A 270 4.54 1.27 -16.66
C LEU A 270 4.38 0.21 -17.76
N THR A 271 5.46 -0.23 -18.37
CA THR A 271 5.48 -1.28 -19.39
C THR A 271 4.92 -2.63 -18.93
N ALA A 272 4.80 -2.84 -17.62
CA ALA A 272 4.17 -4.03 -17.02
C ALA A 272 2.63 -3.95 -16.93
N TRP A 273 1.98 -2.88 -17.43
CA TRP A 273 0.60 -2.51 -17.11
C TRP A 273 -0.44 -2.94 -18.15
N GLY A 274 -0.07 -3.59 -19.23
CA GLY A 274 -0.96 -3.98 -20.29
C GLY A 274 -1.43 -5.43 -20.21
N GLY A 275 -2.49 -5.77 -19.46
CA GLY A 275 -3.20 -7.01 -19.64
C GLY A 275 -3.39 -7.90 -18.41
N ARG A 276 -3.95 -9.12 -18.62
CA ARG A 276 -4.26 -10.14 -17.60
C ARG A 276 -3.06 -10.64 -16.76
N GLU A 277 -1.87 -10.16 -17.05
CA GLU A 277 -0.63 -10.49 -16.32
C GLU A 277 -0.46 -9.72 -15.02
N GLN A 278 -1.33 -8.76 -14.72
CA GLN A 278 -1.33 -7.98 -13.47
C GLN A 278 -1.35 -8.86 -12.20
N TYR A 279 -1.92 -10.04 -12.29
CA TYR A 279 -2.10 -10.98 -11.17
C TYR A 279 -1.26 -12.24 -11.27
N ARG A 280 -0.40 -12.36 -12.28
CA ARG A 280 0.54 -13.47 -12.32
C ARG A 280 1.75 -13.11 -11.47
N PRO A 281 2.12 -13.94 -10.48
CA PRO A 281 3.42 -13.84 -9.85
C PRO A 281 4.46 -13.96 -10.96
N THR A 282 5.07 -12.84 -11.33
CA THR A 282 6.26 -12.92 -12.15
C THR A 282 7.28 -13.71 -11.34
N ARG A 283 8.15 -14.50 -11.97
CA ARG A 283 9.25 -15.20 -11.29
C ARG A 283 10.19 -14.26 -10.49
N ALA A 284 9.91 -12.98 -10.49
CA ALA A 284 10.67 -11.89 -9.89
C ALA A 284 10.16 -11.41 -8.51
N GLY A 285 9.30 -12.19 -7.84
CA GLY A 285 8.76 -11.79 -6.53
C GLY A 285 7.89 -10.53 -6.68
N LEU A 286 6.59 -10.70 -6.83
CA LEU A 286 5.68 -9.59 -6.95
C LEU A 286 5.45 -8.93 -5.63
N PHE A 287 5.50 -7.67 -5.76
CA PHE A 287 5.16 -6.67 -4.81
C PHE A 287 3.76 -6.13 -5.20
N GLU A 288 2.74 -6.54 -4.46
CA GLU A 288 1.40 -5.97 -4.54
C GLU A 288 1.08 -5.30 -3.22
N THR A 289 1.33 -4.00 -3.12
CA THR A 289 1.03 -3.28 -1.89
C THR A 289 -0.48 -3.16 -1.73
N THR A 290 -1.03 -3.86 -0.76
CA THR A 290 -2.48 -3.91 -0.51
C THR A 290 -2.94 -2.84 0.48
N HIS A 291 -2.03 -2.31 1.31
CA HIS A 291 -2.36 -1.33 2.31
C HIS A 291 -1.16 -0.47 2.73
N VAL A 292 -1.43 0.79 3.07
CA VAL A 292 -0.51 1.70 3.76
C VAL A 292 -1.15 2.20 5.04
N PHE A 293 -0.37 2.38 6.08
CA PHE A 293 -0.83 2.84 7.40
C PHE A 293 0.27 3.64 8.11
N THR A 294 -0.11 4.40 9.13
CA THR A 294 0.82 5.18 9.94
C THR A 294 1.35 4.34 11.10
N THR A 295 2.65 4.39 11.35
CA THR A 295 3.31 3.71 12.46
C THR A 295 3.43 4.62 13.69
N PRO A 296 3.67 4.09 14.91
CA PRO A 296 3.78 4.90 16.13
C PRO A 296 4.88 5.96 16.11
N ASN A 297 5.94 5.75 15.33
CA ASN A 297 7.01 6.73 15.12
C ASN A 297 6.68 7.78 14.05
N GLY A 298 5.45 7.81 13.52
CA GLY A 298 4.99 8.78 12.52
C GLY A 298 5.44 8.46 11.09
N LEU A 299 6.04 7.31 10.87
CA LEU A 299 6.48 6.86 9.56
C LEU A 299 5.41 6.00 8.86
N LEU A 300 5.77 5.40 7.76
CA LEU A 300 4.90 4.58 6.92
C LEU A 300 5.04 3.10 7.27
N GLY A 301 3.92 2.42 7.46
CA GLY A 301 3.81 0.98 7.34
C GLY A 301 3.15 0.60 6.03
N LEU A 302 3.48 -0.56 5.48
CA LEU A 302 2.87 -1.09 4.27
C LEU A 302 2.72 -2.60 4.33
N ILE A 303 1.68 -3.10 3.67
CA ILE A 303 1.47 -4.53 3.48
C ILE A 303 1.78 -4.88 2.04
N ASP A 304 2.64 -5.84 1.87
CA ASP A 304 2.99 -6.43 0.59
C ASP A 304 2.46 -7.86 0.49
N TRP A 305 1.71 -8.14 -0.57
CA TRP A 305 1.22 -9.47 -0.85
C TRP A 305 2.24 -10.24 -1.68
N ASP A 306 2.96 -11.13 -1.01
CA ASP A 306 4.03 -11.94 -1.61
C ASP A 306 3.51 -13.16 -2.41
N GLY A 307 2.19 -13.29 -2.55
CA GLY A 307 1.54 -14.40 -3.23
C GLY A 307 0.71 -15.31 -2.30
N PRO A 308 0.23 -16.45 -2.79
CA PRO A 308 -0.62 -17.32 -2.00
C PRO A 308 0.08 -17.84 -0.75
N GLY A 309 -0.51 -17.56 0.41
CA GLY A 309 -0.11 -18.16 1.68
C GLY A 309 0.60 -17.26 2.67
N TYR A 310 1.08 -16.07 2.27
CA TYR A 310 1.63 -15.07 3.20
C TYR A 310 1.68 -13.67 2.59
N SER A 311 1.64 -12.68 3.45
CA SER A 311 1.97 -11.29 3.14
C SER A 311 3.02 -10.81 4.13
N THR A 312 3.84 -9.86 3.70
CA THR A 312 4.80 -9.20 4.57
C THR A 312 4.31 -7.82 4.94
N VAL A 313 4.29 -7.52 6.23
CA VAL A 313 4.02 -6.18 6.74
C VAL A 313 5.35 -5.53 7.07
N TYR A 314 5.63 -4.41 6.42
CA TYR A 314 6.83 -3.63 6.62
C TYR A 314 6.56 -2.37 7.42
N GLU A 315 7.56 -1.92 8.17
CA GLU A 315 7.63 -0.60 8.78
C GLU A 315 8.87 0.13 8.30
N LEU A 316 8.72 1.36 7.87
CA LEU A 316 9.88 2.21 7.65
C LEU A 316 10.53 2.58 8.98
N LYS A 317 11.85 2.54 9.02
CA LYS A 317 12.69 2.92 10.16
C LYS A 317 13.32 4.29 9.97
N SER A 318 13.43 4.73 8.72
CA SER A 318 13.90 6.05 8.34
C SER A 318 13.15 6.53 7.11
N LEU A 319 13.29 7.82 6.79
CA LEU A 319 12.85 8.39 5.53
C LEU A 319 14.05 8.65 4.62
N PRO A 320 13.84 8.73 3.29
CA PRO A 320 14.90 9.15 2.41
C PRO A 320 15.26 10.62 2.68
N GLN A 321 16.53 10.95 2.60
CA GLN A 321 17.03 12.32 2.83
C GLN A 321 16.64 13.30 1.71
N LYS A 322 16.17 12.82 0.57
CA LYS A 322 15.77 13.62 -0.60
C LYS A 322 14.51 13.07 -1.23
N THR A 323 13.71 13.96 -1.80
CA THR A 323 12.58 13.60 -2.64
C THR A 323 13.06 12.83 -3.86
N SER A 324 12.60 11.61 -4.04
CA SER A 324 13.00 10.76 -5.17
C SER A 324 11.91 9.77 -5.48
N LEU A 325 11.64 9.58 -6.77
CA LEU A 325 10.77 8.52 -7.25
C LEU A 325 11.61 7.30 -7.62
N TYR A 326 11.32 6.19 -6.99
CA TYR A 326 11.99 4.93 -7.23
C TYR A 326 11.06 4.01 -8.03
N TRP A 327 11.56 3.55 -9.18
CA TRP A 327 10.90 2.55 -9.98
C TRP A 327 11.54 1.21 -9.70
N LEU A 328 10.76 0.26 -9.21
CA LEU A 328 11.28 -1.05 -8.87
C LEU A 328 11.42 -1.91 -10.12
N LEU A 329 12.65 -2.23 -10.50
CA LEU A 329 12.96 -3.12 -11.62
C LEU A 329 13.09 -4.58 -11.16
N ALA A 330 13.72 -4.81 -10.01
CA ALA A 330 13.83 -6.11 -9.37
C ALA A 330 13.75 -5.96 -7.86
N TRP A 331 13.00 -6.85 -7.20
CA TRP A 331 12.83 -6.87 -5.75
C TRP A 331 13.26 -8.20 -5.18
N GLN A 332 14.28 -8.20 -4.31
CA GLN A 332 14.80 -9.39 -3.66
C GLN A 332 14.93 -10.60 -4.61
N ARG A 333 15.31 -10.32 -5.86
CA ARG A 333 15.47 -11.35 -6.88
C ARG A 333 16.74 -12.14 -6.62
N ARG A 334 16.74 -13.42 -6.94
CA ARG A 334 17.96 -14.25 -6.89
C ARG A 334 18.75 -14.08 -8.17
N ALA A 335 20.07 -13.97 -8.03
CA ALA A 335 21.02 -14.08 -9.13
C ALA A 335 21.97 -15.26 -8.87
N SER A 336 22.46 -15.82 -9.95
CA SER A 336 23.47 -16.87 -9.98
C SER A 336 24.54 -16.52 -11.02
N SER A 337 25.44 -17.43 -11.30
CA SER A 337 26.44 -17.28 -12.37
C SER A 337 25.82 -17.16 -13.79
N ARG A 338 24.54 -17.51 -13.94
CA ARG A 338 23.82 -17.33 -15.22
C ARG A 338 23.32 -15.91 -15.32
N THR A 339 23.59 -15.26 -16.46
CA THR A 339 23.02 -13.94 -16.78
C THR A 339 21.53 -14.03 -17.07
N GLU A 340 20.73 -13.21 -16.38
CA GLU A 340 19.30 -13.07 -16.58
C GLU A 340 18.96 -11.62 -16.90
N TYR A 341 18.08 -11.42 -17.89
CA TYR A 341 17.57 -10.09 -18.19
C TYR A 341 16.41 -9.73 -17.26
N LEU A 342 16.39 -8.45 -16.87
CA LEU A 342 15.29 -7.86 -16.12
C LEU A 342 14.32 -7.23 -17.11
N ASP A 343 13.42 -8.01 -17.63
CA ASP A 343 12.40 -7.57 -18.59
C ASP A 343 11.12 -7.08 -17.83
N PRO A 344 10.39 -6.13 -18.43
CA PRO A 344 10.62 -5.47 -19.72
C PRO A 344 11.72 -4.40 -19.68
N PRO A 345 12.23 -3.98 -20.86
CA PRO A 345 13.09 -2.80 -20.95
C PRO A 345 12.42 -1.53 -20.44
N ILE A 346 13.22 -0.58 -20.00
CA ILE A 346 12.77 0.72 -19.51
C ILE A 346 12.76 1.70 -20.66
N GLU A 347 11.60 2.28 -20.94
CA GLU A 347 11.52 3.41 -21.89
C GLU A 347 12.20 4.63 -21.28
N ALA A 348 13.18 5.19 -21.96
CA ALA A 348 14.03 6.27 -21.49
C ALA A 348 14.00 7.53 -22.38
N ALA A 349 13.27 7.49 -23.48
CA ALA A 349 13.26 8.55 -24.50
C ALA A 349 12.86 9.93 -23.96
N GLU A 350 12.01 9.98 -22.95
CA GLU A 350 11.55 11.23 -22.34
C GLU A 350 12.45 11.72 -21.19
N TRP A 351 13.50 10.96 -20.83
CA TRP A 351 14.35 11.24 -19.70
C TRP A 351 15.74 11.67 -20.16
N GLY A 352 16.20 12.81 -19.71
CA GLY A 352 17.56 13.27 -20.03
C GLY A 352 18.64 12.36 -19.46
N ALA A 353 18.41 11.73 -18.31
CA ALA A 353 19.24 10.71 -17.71
C ALA A 353 18.43 9.77 -16.83
N VAL A 354 18.85 8.52 -16.75
CA VAL A 354 18.25 7.47 -15.93
C VAL A 354 19.30 6.98 -14.95
N GLN A 355 19.02 7.10 -13.67
CA GLN A 355 19.89 6.58 -12.61
C GLN A 355 19.39 5.22 -12.17
N PHE A 356 20.31 4.28 -12.03
CA PHE A 356 20.07 2.96 -11.45
C PHE A 356 20.70 2.88 -10.08
N GLN A 357 20.00 2.27 -9.14
CA GLN A 357 20.52 1.91 -7.84
C GLN A 357 20.34 0.41 -7.63
N ALA A 358 21.42 -0.29 -7.35
CA ALA A 358 21.40 -1.72 -7.06
C ALA A 358 21.80 -1.97 -5.61
N VAL A 359 21.04 -2.82 -4.93
CA VAL A 359 21.32 -3.27 -3.57
C VAL A 359 21.52 -4.78 -3.58
N ASN A 360 22.65 -5.23 -3.09
CA ASN A 360 22.97 -6.64 -2.94
C ASN A 360 22.71 -7.07 -1.49
N HIS A 361 21.72 -7.95 -1.28
CA HIS A 361 21.32 -8.44 0.04
C HIS A 361 21.98 -9.76 0.42
N GLY A 362 22.73 -10.37 -0.50
CA GLY A 362 23.32 -11.69 -0.31
C GLY A 362 24.82 -11.68 -0.08
N ALA A 363 25.42 -12.86 -0.16
CA ALA A 363 26.81 -13.11 0.20
C ALA A 363 27.79 -13.14 -1.00
N SER A 364 27.28 -13.14 -2.23
CA SER A 364 28.11 -13.18 -3.44
C SER A 364 28.05 -11.85 -4.18
N ARG A 365 29.15 -11.47 -4.86
CA ARG A 365 29.18 -10.23 -5.65
C ARG A 365 28.17 -10.29 -6.78
N LEU A 366 27.37 -9.21 -6.92
CA LEU A 366 26.38 -9.01 -7.98
C LEU A 366 27.00 -8.20 -9.12
N HIS A 367 26.73 -8.58 -10.36
CA HIS A 367 27.09 -7.85 -11.56
C HIS A 367 25.82 -7.45 -12.32
N LEU A 368 25.71 -6.16 -12.66
CA LEU A 368 24.65 -5.65 -13.53
C LEU A 368 25.28 -5.08 -14.81
N GLU A 369 24.73 -5.47 -15.93
CA GLU A 369 25.06 -4.93 -17.22
C GLU A 369 23.89 -4.11 -17.77
N LEU A 370 24.15 -2.86 -18.13
CA LEU A 370 23.17 -1.94 -18.66
C LEU A 370 23.37 -1.82 -20.17
N TYR A 371 22.35 -2.17 -20.93
CA TYR A 371 22.34 -2.09 -22.38
C TYR A 371 21.40 -0.99 -22.83
N THR A 372 21.78 -0.23 -23.83
CA THR A 372 21.00 0.87 -24.39
C THR A 372 20.68 0.63 -25.86
N THR A 373 19.60 1.21 -26.32
CA THR A 373 19.25 1.27 -27.74
C THR A 373 18.69 2.65 -28.09
N GLN A 374 18.86 3.03 -29.37
CA GLN A 374 18.22 4.22 -29.95
C GLN A 374 16.94 3.84 -30.75
N SER A 375 16.59 2.56 -30.79
CA SER A 375 15.37 2.13 -31.47
C SER A 375 14.14 2.63 -30.69
N PRO A 376 13.21 3.32 -31.34
CA PRO A 376 11.99 3.79 -30.68
C PRO A 376 11.01 2.66 -30.30
N LEU A 377 11.14 1.50 -30.93
CA LEU A 377 10.37 0.29 -30.64
C LEU A 377 11.35 -0.88 -30.49
N PRO A 378 11.99 -1.02 -29.32
CA PRO A 378 13.04 -2.00 -29.15
C PRO A 378 12.47 -3.43 -29.08
N ASP A 379 12.93 -4.29 -29.99
CA ASP A 379 12.71 -5.72 -29.91
C ASP A 379 13.73 -6.34 -28.96
N VAL A 380 13.25 -6.97 -27.89
CA VAL A 380 14.10 -7.63 -26.89
C VAL A 380 14.77 -8.89 -27.43
N THR A 381 14.27 -9.46 -28.50
CA THR A 381 14.85 -10.66 -29.14
C THR A 381 15.97 -10.30 -30.13
N ASP A 382 15.96 -9.08 -30.67
CA ASP A 382 17.04 -8.59 -31.56
C ASP A 382 18.21 -8.06 -30.70
N THR A 383 19.19 -8.91 -30.47
CA THR A 383 20.40 -8.53 -29.69
C THR A 383 21.27 -7.52 -30.43
N SER A 384 21.13 -7.33 -31.73
CA SER A 384 21.99 -6.45 -32.55
C SER A 384 21.73 -4.96 -32.26
N ILE A 385 20.51 -4.61 -31.81
CA ILE A 385 20.15 -3.22 -31.51
C ILE A 385 20.55 -2.78 -30.11
N TRP A 386 20.96 -3.71 -29.24
CA TRP A 386 21.35 -3.43 -27.86
C TRP A 386 22.85 -3.30 -27.74
N ARG A 387 23.32 -2.19 -27.21
CA ARG A 387 24.73 -1.94 -26.94
C ARG A 387 24.99 -1.86 -25.44
N LYS A 388 25.98 -2.61 -24.97
CA LYS A 388 26.43 -2.50 -23.57
C LYS A 388 26.97 -1.09 -23.33
N ALA A 389 26.30 -0.35 -22.45
CA ALA A 389 26.66 1.02 -22.09
C ALA A 389 27.52 1.06 -20.83
N GLN A 390 27.15 0.26 -19.80
CA GLN A 390 27.82 0.26 -18.52
C GLN A 390 27.71 -1.09 -17.83
N GLN A 391 28.68 -1.37 -16.96
CA GLN A 391 28.65 -2.49 -16.03
C GLN A 391 28.93 -1.96 -14.63
N ILE A 392 28.19 -2.45 -13.65
CA ILE A 392 28.43 -2.18 -12.22
C ILE A 392 28.54 -3.48 -11.46
N SER A 393 29.39 -3.48 -10.44
CA SER A 393 29.53 -4.57 -9.49
C SER A 393 29.13 -4.08 -8.11
N VAL A 394 28.37 -4.91 -7.40
CA VAL A 394 27.87 -4.60 -6.07
C VAL A 394 28.36 -5.66 -5.10
N GLU A 395 29.17 -5.24 -4.15
CA GLU A 395 29.71 -6.12 -3.11
C GLU A 395 28.59 -6.70 -2.22
N PRO A 396 28.82 -7.83 -1.56
CA PRO A 396 27.88 -8.38 -0.58
C PRO A 396 27.44 -7.36 0.46
N GLY A 397 26.13 -7.22 0.67
CA GLY A 397 25.55 -6.23 1.58
C GLY A 397 25.68 -4.77 1.13
N GLY A 398 26.26 -4.52 -0.05
CA GLY A 398 26.54 -3.18 -0.56
C GLY A 398 25.46 -2.60 -1.46
N THR A 399 25.65 -1.34 -1.82
CA THR A 399 24.83 -0.61 -2.79
C THR A 399 25.77 0.03 -3.83
N SER A 400 25.35 0.06 -5.09
CA SER A 400 26.05 0.76 -6.17
C SER A 400 25.06 1.48 -7.07
N GLU A 401 25.52 2.54 -7.73
CA GLU A 401 24.73 3.37 -8.60
C GLU A 401 25.37 3.48 -9.99
N ALA A 402 24.51 3.65 -11.01
CA ALA A 402 24.91 3.94 -12.38
C ALA A 402 23.98 4.99 -12.98
N CYS A 403 24.49 5.79 -13.90
CA CYS A 403 23.70 6.79 -14.60
C CYS A 403 23.88 6.58 -16.12
N ILE A 404 22.77 6.44 -16.82
CA ILE A 404 22.71 6.33 -18.27
C ILE A 404 22.04 7.59 -18.83
N SER A 405 22.70 8.28 -19.73
CA SER A 405 22.18 9.47 -20.40
C SER A 405 21.68 9.14 -21.81
N ALA A 406 20.67 9.90 -22.26
CA ALA A 406 20.14 10.00 -23.61
C ALA A 406 20.09 8.70 -24.44
N CYS A 407 19.04 7.90 -24.26
CA CYS A 407 18.74 6.74 -25.11
C CYS A 407 17.22 6.53 -25.24
N SER A 408 16.78 5.69 -26.18
CA SER A 408 15.34 5.39 -26.32
C SER A 408 14.86 4.37 -25.29
N ALA A 409 15.65 3.33 -25.02
CA ALA A 409 15.33 2.36 -23.98
C ALA A 409 16.60 1.75 -23.34
N ILE A 410 16.43 1.24 -22.13
CA ILE A 410 17.48 0.59 -21.35
C ILE A 410 17.02 -0.82 -20.98
N ARG A 411 17.91 -1.80 -21.18
CA ARG A 411 17.72 -3.17 -20.73
C ARG A 411 18.79 -3.50 -19.70
N VAL A 412 18.41 -4.19 -18.63
CA VAL A 412 19.34 -4.57 -17.55
C VAL A 412 19.48 -6.08 -17.53
N ALA A 413 20.71 -6.55 -17.45
CA ALA A 413 21.02 -7.94 -17.19
C ALA A 413 21.71 -8.09 -15.84
N ALA A 414 21.41 -9.14 -15.10
CA ALA A 414 21.97 -9.44 -13.79
C ALA A 414 22.63 -10.82 -13.78
N SER A 415 23.81 -10.92 -13.15
CA SER A 415 24.48 -12.17 -12.82
C SER A 415 25.23 -12.01 -11.49
N ALA A 416 25.74 -13.08 -10.91
CA ALA A 416 26.53 -13.03 -9.69
C ALA A 416 27.62 -14.10 -9.70
N GLU A 417 28.69 -13.91 -8.93
CA GLU A 417 29.78 -14.89 -8.78
C GLU A 417 29.32 -16.20 -8.10
N GLY A 418 28.19 -16.15 -7.39
CA GLY A 418 27.50 -17.25 -6.73
C GLY A 418 26.04 -16.89 -6.49
N GLU A 419 25.33 -17.65 -5.66
CA GLU A 419 23.95 -17.29 -5.32
C GLU A 419 23.91 -16.03 -4.46
N THR A 420 23.10 -15.06 -4.87
CA THR A 420 22.84 -13.83 -4.12
C THR A 420 21.40 -13.37 -4.30
N THR A 421 20.94 -12.49 -3.42
CA THR A 421 19.64 -11.82 -3.53
C THR A 421 19.86 -10.32 -3.69
N TYR A 422 19.14 -9.69 -4.60
CA TYR A 422 19.36 -8.29 -4.94
C TYR A 422 18.07 -7.54 -5.25
N THR A 423 18.15 -6.21 -5.18
CA THR A 423 17.10 -5.28 -5.59
C THR A 423 17.70 -4.24 -6.53
N VAL A 424 16.98 -3.91 -7.60
CA VAL A 424 17.36 -2.85 -8.54
C VAL A 424 16.25 -1.84 -8.66
N TYR A 425 16.58 -0.58 -8.45
CA TYR A 425 15.72 0.57 -8.65
C TYR A 425 16.18 1.38 -9.86
N VAL A 426 15.23 1.95 -10.56
CA VAL A 426 15.45 3.10 -11.42
C VAL A 426 15.05 4.33 -10.63
N VAL A 427 15.93 5.30 -10.55
CA VAL A 427 15.72 6.50 -9.73
C VAL A 427 15.58 7.69 -10.64
N ASN A 428 14.43 8.34 -10.57
CA ASN A 428 14.23 9.66 -11.16
C ASN A 428 14.34 10.69 -10.02
N ARG A 429 15.31 11.59 -10.11
CA ARG A 429 15.44 12.72 -9.19
C ARG A 429 14.75 13.91 -9.83
N ALA A 430 13.66 14.35 -9.21
CA ALA A 430 12.98 15.58 -9.58
C ALA A 430 13.80 16.81 -9.19
#